data_db6766f321bcb277b9718c70e75adca3
#
_entry.id   db6766f321bcb277b9718c70e75adca3
#
_cell.length_a   1.000
_cell.length_b   1.000
_cell.length_c   1.000
_cell.angle_alpha   90.00
_cell.angle_beta   90.00
_cell.angle_gamma   90.00
#
_symmetry.space_group_name_H-M   'P 1'
#
loop_
_entity.id
_entity.type
_entity.pdbx_description
1 polymer ?
#
loop_
_entity_poly.entity_id
_entity_poly.type
_entity_poly.pdbx_seq_one_letter_code
_entity_poly.pdbx_strand_id
1 'polypeptide(L)'
;MKTKFLLVALVMSLGGAIAANAQLTTGEPTSKVIRTGNRAKAGDFGLYVGATTSMFRNIFNDEIEITPIPLINFKYMTSNHFELRVGLEAYKLSEKLNGEITNDNSVTTSKNKYGENTLMLYPGFAYHFSKLNILDVYVGAELPLGWDASTYKTTTAFGDGSMSNTTTKRAFVLGLGAFIGLQAYIADLPLALGLEYGISSRLDAGLKYKNVNVTDNTTTTTYSPDVEAFKNLNTYGDVDYSKLAARRGEIGGQLRITLSYYFK
;
A
#
# COMPACT_ATOMS: atom_id res chain seq x y z
N MET A 1 24.04 11.62 1.96
CA MET A 1 24.57 10.39 1.33
C MET A 1 25.11 9.36 2.34
N LYS A 2 25.79 9.74 3.43
CA LYS A 2 26.43 8.77 4.36
C LYS A 2 25.44 7.91 5.16
N THR A 3 24.28 8.43 5.56
CA THR A 3 23.26 7.69 6.33
C THR A 3 22.56 6.59 5.53
N LYS A 4 22.38 6.80 4.22
CA LYS A 4 21.71 5.85 3.31
C LYS A 4 22.55 4.57 3.11
N PHE A 5 23.87 4.74 3.02
CA PHE A 5 24.82 3.61 2.96
C PHE A 5 24.86 2.81 4.27
N LEU A 6 24.65 3.48 5.40
CA LEU A 6 24.71 2.83 6.71
C LEU A 6 23.53 1.88 6.91
N LEU A 7 22.33 2.24 6.44
CA LEU A 7 21.12 1.41 6.56
C LEU A 7 21.19 0.17 5.66
N VAL A 8 21.65 0.34 4.41
CA VAL A 8 21.88 -0.80 3.49
C VAL A 8 23.01 -1.70 4.02
N ALA A 9 24.08 -1.13 4.55
CA ALA A 9 25.16 -1.88 5.18
C ALA A 9 24.69 -2.62 6.44
N LEU A 10 23.79 -2.03 7.25
CA LEU A 10 23.21 -2.68 8.43
C LEU A 10 22.31 -3.86 8.05
N VAL A 11 21.48 -3.72 7.02
CA VAL A 11 20.62 -4.82 6.51
C VAL A 11 21.49 -5.93 5.89
N MET A 12 22.54 -5.56 5.14
CA MET A 12 23.47 -6.52 4.56
C MET A 12 24.34 -7.20 5.63
N SER A 13 24.74 -6.48 6.70
CA SER A 13 25.53 -7.05 7.78
C SER A 13 24.71 -7.98 8.67
N LEU A 14 23.45 -7.70 8.91
CA LEU A 14 22.54 -8.61 9.61
C LEU A 14 22.28 -9.89 8.80
N GLY A 15 22.07 -9.76 7.48
CA GLY A 15 21.94 -10.92 6.56
C GLY A 15 23.25 -11.71 6.45
N GLY A 16 24.39 -11.03 6.38
CA GLY A 16 25.71 -11.65 6.30
C GLY A 16 26.16 -12.33 7.59
N ALA A 17 25.83 -11.79 8.76
CA ALA A 17 26.16 -12.40 10.05
C ALA A 17 25.38 -13.70 10.30
N ILE A 18 24.16 -13.81 9.80
CA ILE A 18 23.35 -15.05 9.88
C ILE A 18 23.91 -16.11 8.92
N ALA A 19 24.39 -15.70 7.74
CA ALA A 19 25.00 -16.62 6.76
C ALA A 19 26.42 -17.06 7.18
N ALA A 20 27.21 -16.18 7.81
CA ALA A 20 28.58 -16.49 8.22
C ALA A 20 28.64 -17.52 9.34
N ASN A 21 27.69 -17.54 10.28
CA ASN A 21 27.61 -18.58 11.30
C ASN A 21 27.22 -19.96 10.76
N ALA A 22 26.68 -20.04 9.54
CA ALA A 22 26.35 -21.29 8.88
C ALA A 22 27.53 -21.89 8.11
N GLN A 23 28.64 -21.14 7.89
CA GLN A 23 29.78 -21.60 7.08
C GLN A 23 31.09 -21.83 7.84
N LEU A 24 31.15 -21.56 9.15
CA LEU A 24 32.40 -21.63 9.94
C LEU A 24 32.52 -22.91 10.77
N THR A 25 32.14 -24.05 10.23
CA THR A 25 32.58 -25.35 10.77
C THR A 25 33.42 -26.09 9.74
N THR A 26 34.69 -25.74 9.69
CA THR A 26 35.68 -26.59 9.03
C THR A 26 35.88 -27.87 9.86
N GLY A 27 35.41 -29.02 9.33
CA GLY A 27 36.05 -30.29 9.60
C GLY A 27 35.29 -31.40 10.28
N GLU A 28 34.03 -31.19 10.75
CA GLU A 28 33.17 -32.31 11.11
C GLU A 28 31.73 -32.07 10.65
N PRO A 29 31.04 -33.08 10.06
CA PRO A 29 29.66 -32.96 9.64
C PRO A 29 28.70 -33.09 10.83
N THR A 30 28.86 -32.25 11.84
CA THR A 30 27.82 -32.04 12.83
C THR A 30 26.90 -30.97 12.29
N SER A 31 25.99 -31.35 11.39
CA SER A 31 24.82 -30.53 11.10
C SER A 31 23.99 -30.41 12.38
N LYS A 32 24.43 -29.57 13.30
CA LYS A 32 23.54 -29.08 14.36
C LYS A 32 22.45 -28.33 13.67
N VAL A 33 21.32 -29.01 13.42
CA VAL A 33 20.06 -28.36 13.03
C VAL A 33 19.80 -27.35 14.15
N ILE A 34 20.01 -26.08 13.89
CA ILE A 34 19.69 -25.02 14.84
C ILE A 34 18.15 -25.00 14.91
N ARG A 35 17.62 -25.61 15.96
CA ARG A 35 16.19 -25.64 16.22
C ARG A 35 15.83 -24.38 16.98
N THR A 36 14.86 -23.60 16.46
CA THR A 36 14.28 -22.51 17.23
C THR A 36 13.09 -23.05 18.02
N GLY A 37 13.01 -22.72 19.30
CA GLY A 37 11.89 -23.12 20.15
C GLY A 37 10.56 -22.45 19.80
N ASN A 38 10.56 -21.35 19.07
CA ASN A 38 9.41 -20.46 18.91
C ASN A 38 8.90 -20.28 17.45
N ARG A 39 9.18 -21.25 16.60
CA ARG A 39 8.59 -21.27 15.27
C ARG A 39 7.06 -21.41 15.36
N ALA A 40 6.33 -20.71 14.48
CA ALA A 40 4.89 -20.84 14.33
C ALA A 40 4.48 -22.27 13.99
N LYS A 41 3.42 -22.74 14.59
CA LYS A 41 2.85 -24.10 14.47
C LYS A 41 1.38 -24.02 14.11
N ALA A 42 0.80 -25.15 13.73
CA ALA A 42 -0.64 -25.28 13.54
C ALA A 42 -1.41 -24.75 14.77
N GLY A 43 -2.36 -23.85 14.52
CA GLY A 43 -3.17 -23.18 15.54
C GLY A 43 -2.63 -21.83 16.00
N ASP A 44 -1.37 -21.48 15.70
CA ASP A 44 -0.80 -20.19 16.10
C ASP A 44 -1.38 -19.06 15.24
N PHE A 45 -1.65 -17.93 15.91
CA PHE A 45 -1.95 -16.66 15.27
C PHE A 45 -0.69 -15.81 15.15
N GLY A 46 -0.61 -15.04 14.10
CA GLY A 46 0.46 -14.08 13.90
C GLY A 46 -0.06 -12.72 13.44
N LEU A 47 0.71 -11.72 13.77
CA LEU A 47 0.56 -10.36 13.24
C LEU A 47 1.87 -9.97 12.59
N TYR A 48 1.85 -9.48 11.34
CA TYR A 48 3.03 -8.86 10.78
C TYR A 48 2.77 -7.45 10.27
N VAL A 49 3.80 -6.62 10.37
CA VAL A 49 3.87 -5.31 9.76
C VAL A 49 4.86 -5.36 8.63
N GLY A 50 4.44 -4.96 7.43
CA GLY A 50 5.27 -4.98 6.23
C GLY A 50 5.54 -3.58 5.71
N ALA A 51 6.81 -3.30 5.39
CA ALA A 51 7.20 -2.10 4.66
C ALA A 51 7.42 -2.45 3.19
N THR A 52 6.78 -1.70 2.29
CA THR A 52 6.82 -1.93 0.85
C THR A 52 7.92 -1.11 0.17
N THR A 53 8.24 -1.45 -1.08
CA THR A 53 9.23 -0.72 -1.89
C THR A 53 8.90 0.76 -2.04
N SER A 54 7.62 1.13 -2.15
CA SER A 54 7.19 2.52 -2.26
C SER A 54 7.51 3.31 -1.00
N MET A 55 7.32 2.72 0.18
CA MET A 55 7.68 3.33 1.46
C MET A 55 9.19 3.60 1.55
N PHE A 56 10.01 2.65 1.12
CA PHE A 56 11.48 2.84 1.10
C PHE A 56 11.89 3.93 0.12
N ARG A 57 11.28 3.99 -1.06
CA ARG A 57 11.60 5.02 -2.06
C ARG A 57 11.33 6.43 -1.54
N ASN A 58 10.25 6.64 -0.81
CA ASN A 58 9.91 7.93 -0.23
C ASN A 58 10.93 8.34 0.86
N ILE A 59 11.36 7.39 1.69
CA ILE A 59 12.42 7.64 2.69
C ILE A 59 13.74 8.04 2.00
N PHE A 60 14.07 7.45 0.86
CA PHE A 60 15.33 7.73 0.15
C PHE A 60 15.31 9.03 -0.66
N ASN A 61 14.14 9.54 -1.02
CA ASN A 61 14.00 10.77 -1.80
C ASN A 61 13.86 12.04 -0.94
N ASP A 62 14.03 11.94 0.39
CA ASP A 62 13.86 13.02 1.37
C ASP A 62 12.45 13.66 1.36
N GLU A 63 11.49 13.07 0.69
CA GLU A 63 10.08 13.42 0.76
C GLU A 63 9.49 12.66 1.96
N ILE A 64 9.49 13.31 3.13
CA ILE A 64 8.78 12.79 4.30
C ILE A 64 7.29 13.10 4.11
N GLU A 65 6.67 12.46 3.15
CA GLU A 65 5.22 12.35 3.14
C GLU A 65 4.80 11.31 4.17
N ILE A 66 3.73 11.58 4.89
CA ILE A 66 3.11 10.60 5.79
C ILE A 66 2.76 9.38 4.94
N THR A 67 3.57 8.34 5.08
CA THR A 67 3.32 7.08 4.38
C THR A 67 2.02 6.46 4.86
N PRO A 68 1.27 5.80 3.97
CA PRO A 68 0.10 5.02 4.38
C PRO A 68 0.46 4.10 5.54
N ILE A 69 -0.50 3.83 6.39
CA ILE A 69 -0.35 2.84 7.47
C ILE A 69 0.26 1.58 6.84
N PRO A 70 1.41 1.10 7.37
CA PRO A 70 2.07 -0.05 6.80
C PRO A 70 1.10 -1.22 6.73
N LEU A 71 1.24 -2.05 5.71
CA LEU A 71 0.42 -3.24 5.53
C LEU A 71 0.47 -4.09 6.80
N ILE A 72 -0.66 -4.16 7.50
CA ILE A 72 -0.83 -5.00 8.66
C ILE A 72 -1.48 -6.30 8.19
N ASN A 73 -0.84 -7.42 8.44
CA ASN A 73 -1.36 -8.73 8.10
C ASN A 73 -1.61 -9.57 9.36
N PHE A 74 -2.79 -10.14 9.43
CA PHE A 74 -3.13 -11.20 10.36
C PHE A 74 -2.82 -12.54 9.70
N LYS A 75 -2.15 -13.42 10.43
CA LYS A 75 -1.74 -14.73 9.98
C LYS A 75 -2.37 -15.79 10.85
N TYR A 76 -2.75 -16.92 10.26
CA TYR A 76 -3.23 -18.08 10.99
C TYR A 76 -2.63 -19.34 10.39
N MET A 77 -1.90 -20.10 11.20
CA MET A 77 -1.31 -21.37 10.79
C MET A 77 -2.35 -22.48 10.86
N THR A 78 -2.96 -22.85 9.75
CA THR A 78 -3.91 -23.97 9.70
C THR A 78 -3.21 -25.33 9.82
N SER A 79 -1.95 -25.37 9.42
CA SER A 79 -1.04 -26.51 9.59
C SER A 79 0.40 -26.02 9.75
N ASN A 80 1.34 -26.91 10.02
CA ASN A 80 2.76 -26.53 10.12
C ASN A 80 3.36 -26.05 8.78
N HIS A 81 2.60 -26.14 7.68
CA HIS A 81 3.01 -25.75 6.34
C HIS A 81 2.10 -24.73 5.71
N PHE A 82 0.87 -24.57 6.18
CA PHE A 82 -0.12 -23.73 5.51
C PHE A 82 -0.58 -22.60 6.41
N GLU A 83 -0.37 -21.38 5.91
CA GLU A 83 -0.73 -20.13 6.54
C GLU A 83 -1.87 -19.47 5.75
N LEU A 84 -2.94 -19.10 6.42
CA LEU A 84 -3.90 -18.13 5.91
C LEU A 84 -3.49 -16.74 6.36
N ARG A 85 -3.69 -15.75 5.52
CA ARG A 85 -3.39 -14.36 5.84
C ARG A 85 -4.46 -13.40 5.36
N VAL A 86 -4.65 -12.31 6.10
CA VAL A 86 -5.51 -11.20 5.70
C VAL A 86 -4.76 -9.90 6.00
N GLY A 87 -4.36 -9.22 4.94
CA GLY A 87 -3.72 -7.90 5.03
C GLY A 87 -4.75 -6.78 5.00
N LEU A 88 -4.46 -5.72 5.71
CA LEU A 88 -5.20 -4.46 5.72
C LEU A 88 -4.24 -3.32 5.44
N GLU A 89 -4.58 -2.48 4.46
CA GLU A 89 -3.90 -1.22 4.18
C GLU A 89 -4.95 -0.12 4.15
N ALA A 90 -4.68 0.97 4.86
CA ALA A 90 -5.56 2.13 4.89
C ALA A 90 -4.74 3.41 4.76
N TYR A 91 -5.24 4.33 3.94
CA TYR A 91 -4.66 5.66 3.78
C TYR A 91 -5.75 6.71 3.78
N LYS A 92 -5.49 7.82 4.47
CA LYS A 92 -6.37 8.98 4.46
C LYS A 92 -5.54 10.26 4.49
N LEU A 93 -5.73 11.10 3.48
CA LEU A 93 -5.20 12.46 3.41
C LEU A 93 -6.35 13.45 3.45
N SER A 94 -6.17 14.57 4.16
CA SER A 94 -7.12 15.67 4.15
C SER A 94 -6.36 16.99 4.27
N GLU A 95 -6.45 17.80 3.24
CA GLU A 95 -5.83 19.11 3.15
C GLU A 95 -6.87 20.19 2.99
N LYS A 96 -6.65 21.34 3.59
CA LYS A 96 -7.52 22.51 3.49
C LYS A 96 -6.67 23.75 3.34
N LEU A 97 -7.06 24.59 2.38
CA LEU A 97 -6.47 25.92 2.17
C LEU A 97 -7.60 26.94 2.16
N ASN A 98 -7.48 27.97 3.00
CA ASN A 98 -8.39 29.11 3.00
C ASN A 98 -7.59 30.34 2.60
N GLY A 99 -8.13 31.13 1.69
CA GLY A 99 -7.56 32.39 1.24
C GLY A 99 -8.62 33.48 1.18
N GLU A 100 -8.21 34.70 1.40
CA GLU A 100 -9.04 35.89 1.28
C GLU A 100 -8.29 36.95 0.50
N ILE A 101 -8.99 37.58 -0.47
CA ILE A 101 -8.49 38.72 -1.22
C ILE A 101 -9.46 39.87 -0.95
N THR A 102 -8.93 40.92 -0.35
CA THR A 102 -9.68 42.15 -0.07
C THR A 102 -9.27 43.20 -1.08
N ASN A 103 -10.21 43.66 -1.90
CA ASN A 103 -10.10 44.82 -2.76
C ASN A 103 -10.95 45.93 -2.17
N ASP A 104 -10.73 47.17 -2.58
CA ASP A 104 -11.32 48.39 -2.00
C ASP A 104 -12.86 48.32 -1.82
N ASN A 105 -13.58 47.54 -2.62
CA ASN A 105 -15.04 47.43 -2.57
C ASN A 105 -15.58 45.97 -2.48
N SER A 106 -14.72 44.96 -2.38
CA SER A 106 -15.18 43.56 -2.32
C SER A 106 -14.19 42.66 -1.61
N VAL A 107 -14.74 41.72 -0.87
CA VAL A 107 -14.00 40.63 -0.24
C VAL A 107 -14.33 39.32 -0.99
N THR A 108 -13.29 38.67 -1.50
CA THR A 108 -13.42 37.35 -2.13
C THR A 108 -12.75 36.32 -1.25
N THR A 109 -13.51 35.34 -0.77
CA THR A 109 -12.96 34.22 -0.01
C THR A 109 -12.84 32.97 -0.88
N SER A 110 -11.72 32.27 -0.80
CA SER A 110 -11.49 31.00 -1.47
C SER A 110 -11.19 29.91 -0.44
N LYS A 111 -11.90 28.80 -0.54
CA LYS A 111 -11.71 27.61 0.28
C LYS A 111 -11.45 26.41 -0.60
N ASN A 112 -10.27 25.83 -0.49
CA ASN A 112 -9.88 24.62 -1.18
C ASN A 112 -9.79 23.47 -0.18
N LYS A 113 -10.34 22.33 -0.57
CA LYS A 113 -10.30 21.11 0.23
C LYS A 113 -9.93 19.95 -0.67
N TYR A 114 -8.86 19.24 -0.30
CA TYR A 114 -8.47 17.98 -0.91
C TYR A 114 -8.63 16.85 0.10
N GLY A 115 -9.09 15.70 -0.38
CA GLY A 115 -9.21 14.50 0.42
C GLY A 115 -8.91 13.28 -0.43
N GLU A 116 -8.13 12.36 0.11
CA GLU A 116 -7.82 11.06 -0.48
C GLU A 116 -8.06 9.97 0.56
N ASN A 117 -8.67 8.87 0.14
CA ASN A 117 -8.94 7.71 0.99
C ASN A 117 -8.68 6.44 0.17
N THR A 118 -7.85 5.57 0.70
CA THR A 118 -7.60 4.23 0.16
C THR A 118 -7.84 3.22 1.26
N LEU A 119 -8.59 2.18 0.95
CA LEU A 119 -8.81 1.04 1.84
C LEU A 119 -8.66 -0.23 1.02
N MET A 120 -7.69 -1.06 1.41
CA MET A 120 -7.38 -2.31 0.72
C MET A 120 -7.36 -3.47 1.71
N LEU A 121 -7.93 -4.60 1.29
CA LEU A 121 -7.83 -5.90 1.93
C LEU A 121 -7.02 -6.84 1.05
N TYR A 122 -6.19 -7.67 1.65
CA TYR A 122 -5.32 -8.64 0.98
C TYR A 122 -5.54 -10.04 1.58
N PRO A 123 -6.72 -10.69 1.34
CA PRO A 123 -6.85 -12.09 1.69
C PRO A 123 -5.87 -12.92 0.87
N GLY A 124 -5.25 -13.90 1.50
CA GLY A 124 -4.24 -14.71 0.86
C GLY A 124 -3.84 -15.93 1.67
N PHE A 125 -2.87 -16.67 1.16
CA PHE A 125 -2.29 -17.81 1.82
C PHE A 125 -0.81 -17.94 1.49
N ALA A 126 -0.09 -18.70 2.33
CA ALA A 126 1.28 -19.09 2.07
C ALA A 126 1.51 -20.57 2.42
N TYR A 127 2.42 -21.19 1.67
CA TYR A 127 2.91 -22.54 1.92
C TYR A 127 4.37 -22.49 2.33
N HIS A 128 4.67 -23.03 3.51
CA HIS A 128 5.97 -23.05 4.16
C HIS A 128 6.69 -24.38 3.91
N PHE A 129 7.89 -24.34 3.31
CA PHE A 129 8.62 -25.55 2.95
C PHE A 129 9.35 -26.17 4.15
N SER A 130 9.77 -25.38 5.13
CA SER A 130 10.56 -25.83 6.26
C SER A 130 9.72 -26.00 7.53
N LYS A 131 10.00 -27.05 8.30
CA LYS A 131 9.32 -27.34 9.58
C LYS A 131 10.17 -27.01 10.81
N LEU A 132 11.47 -27.06 10.69
CA LEU A 132 12.38 -27.16 11.84
C LEU A 132 13.54 -26.16 11.83
N ASN A 133 13.74 -25.43 10.75
CA ASN A 133 14.88 -24.54 10.59
C ASN A 133 14.57 -23.11 11.06
N ILE A 134 15.61 -22.37 11.47
CA ILE A 134 15.53 -20.94 11.73
C ILE A 134 15.03 -20.19 10.50
N LEU A 135 15.57 -20.56 9.33
CA LEU A 135 15.19 -20.00 8.05
C LEU A 135 14.03 -20.80 7.48
N ASP A 136 13.04 -20.11 7.02
CA ASP A 136 11.83 -20.64 6.44
C ASP A 136 11.56 -19.96 5.10
N VAL A 137 11.54 -20.76 4.05
CA VAL A 137 11.15 -20.33 2.71
C VAL A 137 9.69 -20.65 2.50
N TYR A 138 8.95 -19.74 1.94
CA TYR A 138 7.54 -19.93 1.65
C TYR A 138 7.15 -19.28 0.32
N VAL A 139 6.08 -19.76 -0.25
CA VAL A 139 5.44 -19.19 -1.44
C VAL A 139 3.97 -18.93 -1.13
N GLY A 140 3.38 -17.94 -1.75
CA GLY A 140 1.99 -17.64 -1.49
C GLY A 140 1.34 -16.82 -2.59
N ALA A 141 0.04 -16.61 -2.40
CA ALA A 141 -0.77 -15.77 -3.25
C ALA A 141 -1.69 -14.89 -2.40
N GLU A 142 -2.06 -13.74 -2.95
CA GLU A 142 -2.97 -12.79 -2.32
C GLU A 142 -3.91 -12.17 -3.35
N LEU A 143 -5.08 -11.76 -2.90
CA LEU A 143 -6.10 -11.12 -3.72
C LEU A 143 -6.36 -9.71 -3.19
N PRO A 144 -5.66 -8.67 -3.70
CA PRO A 144 -5.94 -7.30 -3.35
C PRO A 144 -7.35 -6.89 -3.76
N LEU A 145 -8.13 -6.39 -2.80
CA LEU A 145 -9.51 -5.93 -2.98
C LEU A 145 -9.67 -4.59 -2.26
N GLY A 146 -10.28 -3.59 -2.89
CA GLY A 146 -10.47 -2.34 -2.17
C GLY A 146 -11.12 -1.21 -2.95
N TRP A 147 -11.02 -0.04 -2.36
CA TRP A 147 -11.51 1.21 -2.93
C TRP A 147 -10.45 2.28 -2.80
N ASP A 148 -10.39 3.08 -3.86
CA ASP A 148 -9.60 4.29 -3.94
C ASP A 148 -10.52 5.46 -4.28
N ALA A 149 -10.47 6.53 -3.49
CA ALA A 149 -11.32 7.69 -3.70
C ALA A 149 -10.56 8.98 -3.41
N SER A 150 -10.68 9.97 -4.30
CA SER A 150 -10.20 11.32 -4.07
C SER A 150 -11.30 12.34 -4.33
N THR A 151 -11.26 13.45 -3.57
CA THR A 151 -12.19 14.55 -3.71
C THR A 151 -11.42 15.86 -3.62
N TYR A 152 -11.59 16.71 -4.62
CA TYR A 152 -11.12 18.09 -4.62
C TYR A 152 -12.30 19.03 -4.70
N LYS A 153 -12.41 19.94 -3.74
CA LYS A 153 -13.48 20.94 -3.69
C LYS A 153 -12.89 22.33 -3.58
N THR A 154 -13.25 23.20 -4.49
CA THR A 154 -13.00 24.64 -4.44
C THR A 154 -14.32 25.36 -4.21
N THR A 155 -14.33 26.32 -3.29
CA THR A 155 -15.47 27.19 -3.07
C THR A 155 -14.96 28.62 -3.04
N THR A 156 -15.52 29.45 -3.91
CA THR A 156 -15.21 30.88 -3.97
C THR A 156 -16.49 31.67 -3.70
N ALA A 157 -16.45 32.59 -2.76
CA ALA A 157 -17.56 33.51 -2.47
C ALA A 157 -17.10 34.94 -2.76
N PHE A 158 -17.94 35.68 -3.45
CA PHE A 158 -17.69 37.07 -3.84
C PHE A 158 -19.01 37.87 -3.75
N GLY A 159 -19.02 38.90 -2.89
CA GLY A 159 -20.26 39.65 -2.62
C GLY A 159 -21.41 38.74 -2.23
N ASP A 160 -22.55 38.85 -2.97
CA ASP A 160 -23.75 38.03 -2.75
C ASP A 160 -23.72 36.70 -3.53
N GLY A 161 -22.67 36.41 -4.31
CA GLY A 161 -22.54 35.22 -5.14
C GLY A 161 -21.57 34.19 -4.58
N SER A 162 -21.80 32.92 -4.94
CA SER A 162 -20.87 31.84 -4.62
C SER A 162 -20.73 30.85 -5.77
N MET A 163 -19.54 30.35 -5.94
CA MET A 163 -19.21 29.29 -6.89
C MET A 163 -18.51 28.14 -6.17
N SER A 164 -18.97 26.93 -6.41
CA SER A 164 -18.33 25.71 -5.87
C SER A 164 -18.10 24.70 -6.98
N ASN A 165 -16.88 24.22 -7.07
CA ASN A 165 -16.50 23.11 -7.95
C ASN A 165 -16.07 21.94 -7.10
N THR A 166 -16.67 20.78 -7.31
CA THR A 166 -16.33 19.52 -6.62
C THR A 166 -15.98 18.47 -7.65
N THR A 167 -14.73 18.05 -7.65
CA THR A 167 -14.22 16.94 -8.47
C THR A 167 -14.04 15.71 -7.58
N THR A 168 -14.71 14.62 -7.93
CA THR A 168 -14.65 13.36 -7.18
C THR A 168 -14.23 12.23 -8.12
N LYS A 169 -13.24 11.45 -7.69
CA LYS A 169 -12.82 10.20 -8.32
C LYS A 169 -13.11 9.04 -7.38
N ARG A 170 -13.58 7.91 -7.92
CA ARG A 170 -13.76 6.66 -7.19
C ARG A 170 -13.39 5.49 -8.07
N ALA A 171 -12.61 4.57 -7.55
CA ALA A 171 -12.25 3.33 -8.22
C ALA A 171 -12.46 2.15 -7.27
N PHE A 172 -12.95 1.05 -7.81
CA PHE A 172 -12.86 -0.25 -7.17
C PHE A 172 -11.58 -0.92 -7.64
N VAL A 173 -10.80 -1.44 -6.70
CA VAL A 173 -9.53 -2.10 -6.95
C VAL A 173 -9.69 -3.59 -6.77
N LEU A 174 -9.25 -4.34 -7.77
CA LEU A 174 -9.16 -5.81 -7.75
C LEU A 174 -7.78 -6.19 -8.24
N GLY A 175 -7.13 -7.16 -7.61
CA GLY A 175 -5.81 -7.62 -8.02
C GLY A 175 -5.62 -9.11 -7.79
N LEU A 176 -4.50 -9.61 -8.29
CA LEU A 176 -3.98 -10.94 -8.00
C LEU A 176 -2.48 -10.82 -7.81
N GLY A 177 -1.96 -11.35 -6.71
CA GLY A 177 -0.55 -11.37 -6.39
C GLY A 177 -0.04 -12.76 -6.09
N ALA A 178 1.22 -13.00 -6.45
CA ALA A 178 1.97 -14.18 -6.04
C ALA A 178 3.34 -13.73 -5.52
N PHE A 179 3.83 -14.40 -4.48
CA PHE A 179 5.09 -14.02 -3.85
C PHE A 179 5.88 -15.23 -3.37
N ILE A 180 7.18 -15.04 -3.28
CA ILE A 180 8.11 -15.89 -2.56
C ILE A 180 8.65 -15.12 -1.37
N GLY A 181 8.75 -15.78 -0.23
CA GLY A 181 9.27 -15.18 1.00
C GLY A 181 10.34 -16.04 1.65
N LEU A 182 11.22 -15.34 2.34
CA LEU A 182 12.20 -15.92 3.26
C LEU A 182 12.01 -15.24 4.61
N GLN A 183 11.83 -16.00 5.68
CA GLN A 183 11.79 -15.46 7.03
C GLN A 183 12.78 -16.17 7.96
N ALA A 184 13.32 -15.41 8.89
CA ALA A 184 14.20 -15.89 9.93
C ALA A 184 13.53 -15.70 11.29
N TYR A 185 13.37 -16.79 12.05
CA TYR A 185 12.91 -16.73 13.43
C TYR A 185 14.01 -16.27 14.33
N ILE A 186 13.73 -15.26 15.15
CA ILE A 186 14.73 -14.67 16.07
C ILE A 186 14.74 -15.52 17.33
N ALA A 187 15.79 -16.34 17.52
CA ALA A 187 16.06 -17.23 18.66
C ALA A 187 14.83 -17.30 19.63
N ASP A 188 14.71 -17.88 20.65
CA ASP A 188 13.59 -18.08 21.59
C ASP A 188 12.44 -17.03 21.69
N LEU A 189 12.42 -16.02 20.77
CA LEU A 189 11.37 -15.03 20.69
C LEU A 189 10.28 -15.45 19.67
N PRO A 190 9.03 -15.10 19.91
CA PRO A 190 7.94 -15.34 18.94
C PRO A 190 7.95 -14.32 17.79
N LEU A 191 9.16 -13.96 17.33
CA LEU A 191 9.39 -12.96 16.30
C LEU A 191 10.05 -13.58 15.08
N ALA A 192 9.67 -13.13 13.90
CA ALA A 192 10.35 -13.46 12.66
C ALA A 192 10.53 -12.21 11.80
N LEU A 193 11.73 -12.06 11.26
CA LEU A 193 12.07 -11.06 10.26
C LEU A 193 12.00 -11.72 8.88
N GLY A 194 11.28 -11.13 7.95
CA GLY A 194 11.08 -11.70 6.63
C GLY A 194 11.34 -10.72 5.50
N LEU A 195 11.58 -11.30 4.34
CA LEU A 195 11.69 -10.62 3.06
C LEU A 195 10.77 -11.34 2.07
N GLU A 196 9.84 -10.62 1.48
CA GLU A 196 8.95 -11.11 0.44
C GLU A 196 9.21 -10.38 -0.87
N TYR A 197 9.34 -11.14 -1.94
CA TYR A 197 9.37 -10.61 -3.31
C TYR A 197 8.23 -11.23 -4.09
N GLY A 198 7.43 -10.40 -4.74
CA GLY A 198 6.26 -10.86 -5.47
C GLY A 198 5.97 -10.05 -6.72
N ILE A 199 5.06 -10.60 -7.51
CA ILE A 199 4.45 -9.95 -8.66
C ILE A 199 2.99 -9.80 -8.33
N SER A 200 2.45 -8.60 -8.50
CA SER A 200 1.04 -8.33 -8.34
C SER A 200 0.46 -7.63 -9.56
N SER A 201 -0.77 -7.97 -9.87
CA SER A 201 -1.60 -7.22 -10.80
C SER A 201 -2.58 -6.36 -10.01
N ARG A 202 -2.92 -5.21 -10.57
CA ARG A 202 -3.94 -4.30 -10.07
C ARG A 202 -4.85 -3.90 -11.23
N LEU A 203 -6.13 -4.05 -11.05
CA LEU A 203 -7.17 -3.57 -11.95
C LEU A 203 -8.01 -2.54 -11.21
N ASP A 204 -7.94 -1.29 -11.64
CA ASP A 204 -8.79 -0.21 -11.16
C ASP A 204 -9.99 -0.09 -12.09
N ALA A 205 -11.19 -0.29 -11.56
CA ALA A 205 -12.44 -0.20 -12.28
C ALA A 205 -13.25 1.03 -11.83
N GLY A 206 -13.94 1.67 -12.77
CA GLY A 206 -14.76 2.84 -12.50
C GLY A 206 -13.99 4.17 -12.45
N LEU A 207 -12.78 4.21 -13.02
CA LEU A 207 -11.92 5.39 -13.10
C LEU A 207 -12.57 6.50 -13.92
N LYS A 208 -13.32 7.38 -13.24
CA LYS A 208 -13.88 8.60 -13.82
C LYS A 208 -13.88 9.71 -12.81
N TYR A 209 -13.65 10.92 -13.27
CA TYR A 209 -13.95 12.12 -12.52
C TYR A 209 -15.40 12.52 -12.70
N LYS A 210 -16.07 12.79 -11.59
CA LYS A 210 -17.33 13.48 -11.57
C LYS A 210 -17.06 14.91 -11.10
N ASN A 211 -17.33 15.89 -11.97
CA ASN A 211 -17.23 17.31 -11.68
C ASN A 211 -18.62 17.87 -11.46
N VAL A 212 -18.84 18.50 -10.32
CA VAL A 212 -20.08 19.18 -9.97
C VAL A 212 -19.77 20.66 -9.77
N ASN A 213 -20.25 21.49 -10.68
CA ASN A 213 -20.17 22.93 -10.59
C ASN A 213 -21.49 23.48 -10.08
N VAL A 214 -21.43 24.25 -9.01
CA VAL A 214 -22.59 25.00 -8.47
C VAL A 214 -22.25 26.46 -8.55
N THR A 215 -23.03 27.21 -9.30
CA THR A 215 -22.92 28.68 -9.41
C THR A 215 -24.27 29.23 -9.03
N ASP A 216 -24.35 29.92 -7.90
CA ASP A 216 -25.59 30.39 -7.29
C ASP A 216 -26.62 29.26 -7.18
N ASN A 217 -27.67 29.27 -7.99
CA ASN A 217 -28.73 28.27 -7.98
C ASN A 217 -28.64 27.23 -9.12
N THR A 218 -27.56 27.28 -9.93
CA THR A 218 -27.40 26.39 -11.07
C THR A 218 -26.38 25.31 -10.76
N THR A 219 -26.74 24.04 -10.93
CA THR A 219 -25.85 22.90 -10.75
C THR A 219 -25.62 22.21 -12.08
N THR A 220 -24.37 22.12 -12.49
CA THR A 220 -23.93 21.39 -13.69
C THR A 220 -23.06 20.21 -13.29
N THR A 221 -23.35 19.02 -13.83
CA THR A 221 -22.55 17.83 -13.60
C THR A 221 -21.93 17.37 -14.91
N THR A 222 -20.61 17.20 -14.90
CA THR A 222 -19.83 16.66 -16.03
C THR A 222 -18.98 15.48 -15.58
N TYR A 223 -18.61 14.62 -16.53
CA TYR A 223 -17.76 13.46 -16.27
C TYR A 223 -16.59 13.48 -17.24
N SER A 224 -15.41 13.02 -16.75
CA SER A 224 -14.21 12.85 -17.56
C SER A 224 -13.47 11.56 -17.19
N PRO A 225 -12.77 10.92 -18.13
CA PRO A 225 -11.97 9.73 -17.84
C PRO A 225 -10.76 10.09 -16.99
N ASP A 226 -10.42 9.23 -16.02
CA ASP A 226 -9.17 9.31 -15.27
C ASP A 226 -8.15 8.30 -15.81
N VAL A 227 -7.81 8.45 -17.07
CA VAL A 227 -6.75 7.69 -17.72
C VAL A 227 -5.89 8.68 -18.48
N GLU A 228 -4.61 8.75 -18.14
CA GLU A 228 -3.67 9.74 -18.72
C GLU A 228 -3.70 9.74 -20.26
N ALA A 229 -3.73 8.53 -20.84
CA ALA A 229 -3.81 8.35 -22.28
C ALA A 229 -5.07 8.95 -22.94
N PHE A 230 -6.12 9.22 -22.13
CA PHE A 230 -7.42 9.68 -22.61
C PHE A 230 -7.79 11.07 -22.11
N LYS A 231 -6.89 11.77 -21.42
CA LYS A 231 -7.15 13.13 -20.92
C LYS A 231 -7.51 14.12 -22.02
N ASN A 232 -7.00 13.91 -23.22
CA ASN A 232 -7.26 14.77 -24.38
C ASN A 232 -8.54 14.39 -25.17
N LEU A 233 -9.25 13.33 -24.78
CA LEU A 233 -10.49 12.93 -25.41
C LEU A 233 -11.70 13.80 -25.03
N ASN A 234 -11.50 14.87 -24.26
CA ASN A 234 -12.55 15.87 -23.97
C ASN A 234 -13.08 16.61 -25.21
N THR A 235 -12.56 16.33 -26.37
CA THR A 235 -12.96 16.96 -27.66
C THR A 235 -14.11 16.24 -28.36
N TYR A 236 -14.61 15.13 -27.85
CA TYR A 236 -15.81 14.51 -28.40
C TYR A 236 -17.05 15.15 -27.77
N GLY A 237 -17.49 16.25 -28.36
CA GLY A 237 -18.45 17.21 -27.82
C GLY A 237 -19.84 16.69 -27.44
N ASP A 238 -20.26 15.49 -27.85
CA ASP A 238 -21.61 14.96 -27.65
C ASP A 238 -21.68 13.63 -26.90
N VAL A 239 -20.58 13.19 -26.25
CA VAL A 239 -20.58 11.93 -25.52
C VAL A 239 -21.09 12.15 -24.11
N ASP A 240 -22.19 11.50 -23.76
CA ASP A 240 -22.69 11.44 -22.38
C ASP A 240 -21.76 10.59 -21.51
N TYR A 241 -20.78 11.21 -20.87
CA TYR A 241 -19.85 10.56 -19.95
C TYR A 241 -20.49 10.12 -18.61
N SER A 242 -21.78 10.30 -18.39
CA SER A 242 -22.48 9.76 -17.22
C SER A 242 -22.36 8.24 -17.12
N LYS A 243 -22.30 7.57 -18.28
CA LYS A 243 -22.10 6.12 -18.41
C LYS A 243 -20.65 5.70 -18.65
N LEU A 244 -19.70 6.62 -18.50
CA LEU A 244 -18.29 6.34 -18.72
C LEU A 244 -17.82 5.21 -17.81
N ALA A 245 -17.17 4.19 -18.38
CA ALA A 245 -16.47 3.13 -17.68
C ALA A 245 -15.03 3.11 -18.16
N ALA A 246 -14.11 3.61 -17.34
CA ALA A 246 -12.68 3.50 -17.57
C ALA A 246 -12.08 2.43 -16.68
N ARG A 247 -11.05 1.76 -17.18
CA ARG A 247 -10.29 0.74 -16.45
C ARG A 247 -8.80 0.97 -16.66
N ARG A 248 -8.03 0.71 -15.63
CA ARG A 248 -6.57 0.70 -15.69
C ARG A 248 -6.07 -0.62 -15.13
N GLY A 249 -5.23 -1.32 -15.87
CA GLY A 249 -4.56 -2.54 -15.42
C GLY A 249 -3.06 -2.29 -15.32
N GLU A 250 -2.46 -2.72 -14.22
CA GLU A 250 -1.03 -2.64 -13.97
C GLU A 250 -0.53 -3.99 -13.48
N ILE A 251 0.69 -4.36 -13.86
CA ILE A 251 1.41 -5.52 -13.34
C ILE A 251 2.78 -5.04 -12.90
N GLY A 252 3.18 -5.36 -11.68
CA GLY A 252 4.46 -4.92 -11.15
C GLY A 252 5.05 -5.85 -10.12
N GLY A 253 6.36 -5.71 -9.92
CA GLY A 253 7.08 -6.37 -8.84
C GLY A 253 6.98 -5.58 -7.53
N GLN A 254 6.92 -6.29 -6.41
CA GLN A 254 6.89 -5.71 -5.08
C GLN A 254 7.86 -6.43 -4.16
N LEU A 255 8.66 -5.64 -3.45
CA LEU A 255 9.51 -6.11 -2.37
C LEU A 255 8.91 -5.64 -1.04
N ARG A 256 8.81 -6.55 -0.06
CA ARG A 256 8.36 -6.24 1.29
C ARG A 256 9.38 -6.74 2.31
N ILE A 257 9.69 -5.92 3.30
CA ILE A 257 10.37 -6.36 4.52
C ILE A 257 9.31 -6.50 5.59
N THR A 258 9.27 -7.64 6.28
CA THR A 258 8.21 -7.97 7.22
C THR A 258 8.78 -8.27 8.60
N LEU A 259 8.12 -7.79 9.64
CA LEU A 259 8.34 -8.20 11.02
C LEU A 259 7.07 -8.88 11.51
N SER A 260 7.18 -10.13 11.88
CA SER A 260 6.05 -10.95 12.34
C SER A 260 6.19 -11.30 13.81
N TYR A 261 5.10 -11.21 14.54
CA TYR A 261 4.95 -11.70 15.91
C TYR A 261 3.92 -12.81 15.94
N TYR A 262 4.23 -13.94 16.58
CA TYR A 262 3.33 -15.08 16.68
C TYR A 262 2.82 -15.27 18.11
N PHE A 263 1.52 -15.34 18.25
CA PHE A 263 0.83 -15.62 19.51
C PHE A 263 0.63 -17.16 19.61
N LYS A 264 0.87 -17.69 20.79
CA LYS A 264 0.62 -19.10 21.11
C LYS A 264 -0.74 -19.27 21.76
#